data_2710dbbb7c784a02017044a091a5a6f2
#
_entry.id   2710dbbb7c784a02017044a091a5a6f2
#
_cell.length_a   1.000
_cell.length_b   1.000
_cell.length_c   1.000
_cell.angle_alpha   90.00
_cell.angle_beta   90.00
_cell.angle_gamma   90.00
#
_symmetry.space_group_name_H-M   'P 1'
#
loop_
_entity.id
_entity.type
_entity.pdbx_description
1 polymer ?
#
loop_
_entity_poly.entity_id
_entity_poly.type
_entity_poly.pdbx_seq_one_letter_code
_entity_poly.pdbx_strand_id
1 'polypeptide(L)'
;MRTLYPMLAAVVLFASLAGCASQNPPRAQSQSDPDIDLAAYSTFGWQSVTGIDGSNEPLRLLDVNIRKAIHAELTRRGYTEVASDPELLIAYDTEAKDKLKSSPFRVGIGLGSFGGNVGGSVNVGSPSVQSYQEGQLVIHAVDAAANREVWLGTLTGRVDTTTLDEATVARAVALAMQDFPRKGTGP
;
A
#
# COMPACT_ATOMS: atom_id res chain seq x y z
N MET A 1 -0.26 -44.27 31.26
CA MET A 1 0.77 -43.40 30.61
C MET A 1 0.71 -43.38 29.08
N ARG A 2 -0.39 -43.80 28.43
CA ARG A 2 -0.46 -43.96 26.95
C ARG A 2 -1.27 -42.87 26.26
N THR A 3 -1.87 -41.93 26.96
CA THR A 3 -2.78 -40.90 26.39
C THR A 3 -2.22 -39.49 26.32
N LEU A 4 -0.96 -39.26 26.78
CA LEU A 4 -0.34 -37.93 26.77
C LEU A 4 0.36 -37.58 25.43
N TYR A 5 0.74 -38.59 24.63
CA TYR A 5 1.49 -38.39 23.38
C TYR A 5 0.65 -37.76 22.25
N PRO A 6 -0.66 -38.03 22.04
CA PRO A 6 -1.41 -37.39 20.97
C PRO A 6 -1.70 -35.91 21.23
N MET A 7 -1.78 -35.48 22.49
CA MET A 7 -2.00 -34.06 22.83
C MET A 7 -0.75 -33.21 22.57
N LEU A 8 0.45 -33.77 22.80
CA LEU A 8 1.70 -33.06 22.53
C LEU A 8 1.95 -32.88 21.02
N ALA A 9 1.57 -33.87 20.22
CA ALA A 9 1.69 -33.80 18.75
C ALA A 9 0.76 -32.75 18.12
N ALA A 10 -0.45 -32.56 18.67
CA ALA A 10 -1.41 -31.55 18.19
C ALA A 10 -0.95 -30.11 18.47
N VAL A 11 -0.27 -29.87 19.59
CA VAL A 11 0.26 -28.54 19.96
C VAL A 11 1.43 -28.12 19.07
N VAL A 12 2.29 -29.07 18.66
CA VAL A 12 3.41 -28.79 17.78
C VAL A 12 2.97 -28.47 16.35
N LEU A 13 1.86 -29.04 15.89
CA LEU A 13 1.33 -28.79 14.52
C LEU A 13 0.68 -27.39 14.39
N PHE A 14 0.19 -26.80 15.49
CA PHE A 14 -0.39 -25.44 15.47
C PHE A 14 0.64 -24.32 15.52
N ALA A 15 1.86 -24.59 15.96
CA ALA A 15 2.92 -23.57 16.04
C ALA A 15 3.60 -23.25 14.70
N SER A 16 3.37 -24.03 13.65
CA SER A 16 4.03 -23.85 12.34
C SER A 16 3.27 -22.93 11.36
N LEU A 17 2.11 -22.34 11.74
CA LEU A 17 1.36 -21.38 10.93
C LEU A 17 1.71 -19.90 11.24
N ALA A 18 2.81 -19.62 11.95
CA ALA A 18 3.34 -18.27 12.04
C ALA A 18 3.95 -17.89 10.67
N GLY A 19 3.06 -17.61 9.72
CA GLY A 19 3.37 -17.26 8.35
C GLY A 19 4.22 -16.01 8.24
N CYS A 20 5.06 -15.97 7.25
CA CYS A 20 5.94 -14.87 6.84
C CYS A 20 5.17 -13.54 6.82
N ALA A 21 5.25 -12.78 7.91
CA ALA A 21 4.88 -11.38 7.90
C ALA A 21 5.88 -10.68 6.98
N SER A 22 5.40 -10.07 5.90
CA SER A 22 6.19 -9.20 5.03
C SER A 22 6.96 -8.20 5.90
N GLN A 23 8.28 -8.15 5.76
CA GLN A 23 9.13 -7.34 6.64
C GLN A 23 8.92 -5.83 6.54
N ASN A 24 8.09 -5.35 5.59
CA ASN A 24 7.69 -3.97 5.46
C ASN A 24 6.25 -3.89 4.90
N PRO A 25 5.22 -3.96 5.76
CA PRO A 25 3.85 -3.75 5.32
C PRO A 25 3.66 -2.33 4.78
N PRO A 26 2.76 -2.11 3.83
CA PRO A 26 2.39 -0.77 3.40
C PRO A 26 1.86 0.05 4.58
N ARG A 27 2.17 1.35 4.58
CA ARG A 27 1.76 2.29 5.63
C ARG A 27 0.67 3.19 5.08
N ALA A 28 -0.51 3.11 5.65
CA ALA A 28 -1.60 4.01 5.39
C ALA A 28 -1.67 5.10 6.47
N GLN A 29 -1.94 6.33 6.05
CA GLN A 29 -2.13 7.50 6.92
C GLN A 29 -3.25 8.35 6.33
N SER A 30 -4.01 9.02 7.18
CA SER A 30 -5.03 9.97 6.76
C SER A 30 -4.99 11.24 7.60
N GLN A 31 -5.46 12.33 7.01
CA GLN A 31 -5.67 13.61 7.66
C GLN A 31 -7.04 14.12 7.25
N SER A 32 -7.78 14.65 8.20
CA SER A 32 -9.09 15.27 7.97
C SER A 32 -9.10 16.67 8.59
N ASP A 33 -9.82 17.58 7.96
CA ASP A 33 -10.11 18.86 8.58
C ASP A 33 -11.04 18.63 9.79
N PRO A 34 -10.64 18.99 11.01
CA PRO A 34 -11.41 18.72 12.22
C PRO A 34 -12.73 19.50 12.29
N ASP A 35 -12.84 20.59 11.53
CA ASP A 35 -14.02 21.48 11.53
C ASP A 35 -15.07 21.03 10.49
N ILE A 36 -14.81 19.97 9.72
CA ILE A 36 -15.67 19.51 8.62
C ILE A 36 -16.18 18.10 8.90
N ASP A 37 -17.51 17.95 8.85
CA ASP A 37 -18.14 16.63 8.83
C ASP A 37 -18.18 16.08 7.39
N LEU A 38 -17.23 15.22 7.06
CA LEU A 38 -17.18 14.58 5.74
C LEU A 38 -18.39 13.69 5.45
N ALA A 39 -19.06 13.16 6.47
CA ALA A 39 -20.25 12.32 6.29
C ALA A 39 -21.49 13.14 5.86
N ALA A 40 -21.44 14.46 5.98
CA ALA A 40 -22.49 15.35 5.51
C ALA A 40 -22.55 15.47 3.98
N TYR A 41 -21.40 15.30 3.30
CA TYR A 41 -21.35 15.30 1.83
C TYR A 41 -22.03 14.05 1.25
N SER A 42 -22.58 14.19 0.07
CA SER A 42 -23.36 13.13 -0.60
C SER A 42 -22.84 12.79 -1.98
N THR A 43 -22.27 13.78 -2.66
CA THR A 43 -21.86 13.68 -4.06
C THR A 43 -20.39 13.97 -4.24
N PHE A 44 -19.80 13.33 -5.23
CA PHE A 44 -18.44 13.61 -5.64
C PHE A 44 -18.31 13.70 -7.16
N GLY A 45 -17.27 14.38 -7.59
CA GLY A 45 -16.82 14.45 -8.98
C GLY A 45 -15.30 14.40 -9.02
N TRP A 46 -14.74 14.42 -10.21
CA TRP A 46 -13.29 14.37 -10.41
C TRP A 46 -12.73 15.76 -10.64
N GLN A 47 -11.66 16.07 -9.92
CA GLN A 47 -10.87 17.25 -10.25
C GLN A 47 -10.07 16.96 -11.54
N SER A 48 -9.97 17.96 -12.41
CA SER A 48 -9.13 17.85 -13.61
C SER A 48 -7.68 17.70 -13.17
N VAL A 49 -7.11 16.50 -13.39
CA VAL A 49 -5.70 16.22 -13.07
C VAL A 49 -4.85 16.79 -14.18
N THR A 50 -4.08 17.81 -13.87
CA THR A 50 -3.00 18.29 -14.72
C THR A 50 -1.76 17.45 -14.39
N GLY A 51 -1.39 16.46 -15.23
CA GLY A 51 -0.09 15.84 -15.08
C GLY A 51 0.12 14.40 -15.54
N ILE A 52 -0.90 13.64 -15.86
CA ILE A 52 -0.68 12.35 -16.54
C ILE A 52 -0.69 12.63 -18.03
N ASP A 53 0.51 12.69 -18.62
CA ASP A 53 0.66 12.70 -20.07
C ASP A 53 0.08 11.38 -20.60
N GLY A 54 -1.07 11.46 -21.27
CA GLY A 54 -1.79 10.31 -21.83
C GLY A 54 -1.04 9.59 -22.97
N SER A 55 0.20 9.98 -23.26
CA SER A 55 1.06 9.36 -24.25
C SER A 55 1.64 8.01 -23.83
N ASN A 56 1.58 7.67 -22.53
CA ASN A 56 2.12 6.42 -21.96
C ASN A 56 1.01 5.43 -21.61
N GLU A 57 0.80 4.40 -22.44
CA GLU A 57 -0.24 3.38 -22.27
C GLU A 57 -0.26 2.69 -20.89
N PRO A 58 0.89 2.28 -20.31
CA PRO A 58 0.88 1.69 -18.96
C PRO A 58 0.37 2.65 -17.89
N LEU A 59 0.69 3.93 -17.97
CA LEU A 59 0.21 4.95 -17.03
C LEU A 59 -1.29 5.20 -17.18
N ARG A 60 -1.80 5.15 -18.43
CA ARG A 60 -3.23 5.29 -18.72
C ARG A 60 -4.04 4.15 -18.12
N LEU A 61 -3.57 2.90 -18.22
CA LEU A 61 -4.24 1.76 -17.60
C LEU A 61 -4.22 1.85 -16.07
N LEU A 62 -3.13 2.30 -15.50
CA LEU A 62 -3.03 2.53 -14.05
C LEU A 62 -4.02 3.62 -13.60
N ASP A 63 -4.13 4.74 -14.33
CA ASP A 63 -5.11 5.79 -14.07
C ASP A 63 -6.54 5.23 -14.06
N VAL A 64 -6.92 4.46 -15.08
CA VAL A 64 -8.25 3.84 -15.17
C VAL A 64 -8.51 2.93 -13.96
N ASN A 65 -7.55 2.11 -13.56
CA ASN A 65 -7.70 1.20 -12.44
C ASN A 65 -7.81 1.95 -11.10
N ILE A 66 -7.03 3.02 -10.89
CA ILE A 66 -7.09 3.83 -9.68
C ILE A 66 -8.45 4.55 -9.59
N ARG A 67 -8.90 5.21 -10.66
CA ARG A 67 -10.21 5.86 -10.69
C ARG A 67 -11.35 4.88 -10.43
N LYS A 68 -11.32 3.71 -11.07
CA LYS A 68 -12.30 2.64 -10.85
C LYS A 68 -12.34 2.19 -9.39
N ALA A 69 -11.18 2.02 -8.77
CA ALA A 69 -11.07 1.60 -7.38
C ALA A 69 -11.56 2.68 -6.41
N ILE A 70 -11.20 3.95 -6.61
CA ILE A 70 -11.69 5.09 -5.81
C ILE A 70 -13.20 5.22 -5.94
N HIS A 71 -13.74 5.16 -7.16
CA HIS A 71 -15.18 5.17 -7.40
C HIS A 71 -15.91 4.07 -6.61
N ALA A 72 -15.39 2.82 -6.69
CA ALA A 72 -15.97 1.69 -5.99
C ALA A 72 -15.95 1.88 -4.46
N GLU A 73 -14.85 2.43 -3.89
CA GLU A 73 -14.73 2.71 -2.46
C GLU A 73 -15.70 3.81 -2.00
N LEU A 74 -15.83 4.89 -2.75
CA LEU A 74 -16.75 5.99 -2.42
C LEU A 74 -18.22 5.52 -2.53
N THR A 75 -18.58 4.80 -3.60
CA THR A 75 -19.92 4.24 -3.77
C THR A 75 -20.26 3.25 -2.65
N ARG A 76 -19.34 2.38 -2.25
CA ARG A 76 -19.53 1.45 -1.13
C ARG A 76 -19.73 2.17 0.21
N ARG A 77 -19.23 3.39 0.33
CA ARG A 77 -19.38 4.27 1.50
C ARG A 77 -20.64 5.15 1.45
N GLY A 78 -21.41 5.08 0.35
CA GLY A 78 -22.69 5.77 0.20
C GLY A 78 -22.61 7.11 -0.53
N TYR A 79 -21.47 7.46 -1.13
CA TYR A 79 -21.32 8.65 -1.97
C TYR A 79 -21.72 8.34 -3.42
N THR A 80 -22.23 9.35 -4.13
CA THR A 80 -22.70 9.22 -5.52
C THR A 80 -21.85 10.10 -6.44
N GLU A 81 -21.35 9.53 -7.55
CA GLU A 81 -20.68 10.33 -8.57
C GLU A 81 -21.69 11.17 -9.35
N VAL A 82 -21.37 12.45 -9.58
CA VAL A 82 -22.13 13.36 -10.41
C VAL A 82 -21.23 14.11 -11.38
N ALA A 83 -21.76 14.40 -12.57
CA ALA A 83 -21.00 15.08 -13.62
C ALA A 83 -20.94 16.60 -13.43
N SER A 84 -21.91 17.18 -12.72
CA SER A 84 -22.02 18.62 -12.50
C SER A 84 -22.27 18.91 -11.02
N ASP A 85 -21.72 20.01 -10.55
CA ASP A 85 -21.91 20.54 -9.20
C ASP A 85 -21.70 19.49 -8.08
N PRO A 86 -20.57 18.72 -8.08
CA PRO A 86 -20.29 17.84 -6.99
C PRO A 86 -20.01 18.61 -5.70
N GLU A 87 -20.34 18.03 -4.55
CA GLU A 87 -19.98 18.60 -3.25
C GLU A 87 -18.50 18.37 -2.92
N LEU A 88 -17.94 17.21 -3.31
CA LEU A 88 -16.53 16.89 -3.20
C LEU A 88 -15.88 16.74 -4.58
N LEU A 89 -14.70 17.32 -4.73
CA LEU A 89 -13.79 17.03 -5.85
C LEU A 89 -12.72 16.05 -5.39
N ILE A 90 -12.61 14.94 -6.10
CA ILE A 90 -11.64 13.90 -5.81
C ILE A 90 -10.48 14.02 -6.81
N ALA A 91 -9.26 14.00 -6.26
CA ALA A 91 -8.03 13.91 -7.02
C ALA A 91 -7.13 12.82 -6.43
N TYR A 92 -6.11 12.40 -7.17
CA TYR A 92 -5.06 11.54 -6.65
C TYR A 92 -3.73 11.82 -7.34
N ASP A 93 -2.66 11.52 -6.61
CA ASP A 93 -1.30 11.56 -7.10
C ASP A 93 -0.59 10.24 -6.84
N THR A 94 0.33 9.87 -7.73
CA THR A 94 1.20 8.72 -7.56
C THR A 94 2.65 9.11 -7.71
N GLU A 95 3.49 8.61 -6.83
CA GLU A 95 4.94 8.81 -6.90
C GLU A 95 5.65 7.47 -6.70
N ALA A 96 6.71 7.24 -7.45
CA ALA A 96 7.61 6.10 -7.26
C ALA A 96 9.04 6.60 -7.10
N LYS A 97 9.71 6.14 -6.04
CA LYS A 97 11.11 6.48 -5.76
C LYS A 97 11.94 5.22 -5.59
N ASP A 98 13.10 5.20 -6.23
CA ASP A 98 14.07 4.15 -6.00
C ASP A 98 14.70 4.28 -4.62
N LYS A 99 14.61 3.20 -3.83
CA LYS A 99 15.24 3.10 -2.52
C LYS A 99 16.33 2.03 -2.55
N LEU A 100 17.42 2.32 -1.85
CA LEU A 100 18.52 1.40 -1.65
C LEU A 100 18.42 0.80 -0.25
N LYS A 101 18.32 -0.53 -0.18
CA LYS A 101 18.43 -1.26 1.08
C LYS A 101 19.82 -1.87 1.16
N SER A 102 20.68 -1.30 1.98
CA SER A 102 21.96 -1.92 2.34
C SER A 102 21.75 -2.90 3.50
N SER A 103 22.13 -4.15 3.29
CA SER A 103 22.16 -5.15 4.36
C SER A 103 23.60 -5.20 4.90
N PRO A 104 23.85 -4.81 6.17
CA PRO A 104 25.22 -4.62 6.67
C PRO A 104 25.99 -5.92 6.91
N PHE A 105 25.37 -7.11 6.91
CA PHE A 105 26.08 -8.36 7.18
C PHE A 105 25.58 -9.55 6.36
N ARG A 106 26.46 -10.15 5.59
CA ARG A 106 26.39 -11.58 5.20
C ARG A 106 27.59 -12.29 5.81
N VAL A 107 27.35 -13.12 6.82
CA VAL A 107 28.34 -14.09 7.28
C VAL A 107 28.13 -15.38 6.50
N GLY A 108 28.90 -15.60 5.48
CA GLY A 108 28.96 -16.88 4.79
C GLY A 108 30.08 -17.72 5.43
N ILE A 109 29.73 -18.77 6.17
CA ILE A 109 30.71 -19.77 6.61
C ILE A 109 30.89 -20.76 5.46
N GLY A 110 31.89 -20.57 4.63
CA GLY A 110 32.28 -21.51 3.60
C GLY A 110 33.28 -22.54 4.20
N LEU A 111 32.82 -23.79 4.37
CA LEU A 111 33.73 -24.92 4.65
C LEU A 111 34.31 -25.38 3.31
N GLY A 112 35.46 -24.82 2.93
CA GLY A 112 36.27 -25.29 1.80
C GLY A 112 37.33 -26.21 2.32
N SER A 113 37.26 -27.50 2.00
CA SER A 113 38.34 -28.46 2.26
C SER A 113 39.31 -28.46 1.06
N PHE A 114 40.43 -27.84 1.21
CA PHE A 114 41.56 -27.97 0.30
C PHE A 114 42.78 -28.53 1.08
N GLY A 115 43.14 -29.78 0.78
CA GLY A 115 44.46 -30.38 1.02
C GLY A 115 45.09 -30.14 2.40
N GLY A 116 44.68 -30.86 3.44
CA GLY A 116 45.50 -31.16 4.61
C GLY A 116 45.64 -30.07 5.69
N ASN A 117 45.18 -28.87 5.52
CA ASN A 117 45.10 -27.83 6.57
C ASN A 117 43.70 -27.25 6.63
N VAL A 118 43.05 -27.33 7.80
CA VAL A 118 41.78 -26.71 8.08
C VAL A 118 42.01 -25.22 8.30
N GLY A 119 41.94 -24.44 7.22
CA GLY A 119 41.93 -23.00 7.26
C GLY A 119 40.51 -22.52 7.10
N GLY A 120 39.86 -22.03 8.16
CA GLY A 120 38.60 -21.35 8.08
C GLY A 120 38.78 -19.97 7.42
N SER A 121 38.34 -19.78 6.18
CA SER A 121 38.29 -18.48 5.57
C SER A 121 36.96 -17.82 5.91
N VAL A 122 36.96 -16.74 6.67
CA VAL A 122 35.81 -15.85 6.86
C VAL A 122 35.75 -14.96 5.62
N ASN A 123 34.89 -15.30 4.70
CA ASN A 123 34.61 -14.45 3.55
C ASN A 123 33.59 -13.36 3.99
N VAL A 124 34.11 -12.19 4.30
CA VAL A 124 33.26 -11.00 4.51
C VAL A 124 32.82 -10.54 3.12
N GLY A 125 31.65 -11.05 2.67
CA GLY A 125 31.06 -10.65 1.40
C GLY A 125 30.72 -9.18 1.42
N SER A 126 30.97 -8.50 0.30
CA SER A 126 30.53 -7.12 0.09
C SER A 126 29.04 -6.98 0.40
N PRO A 127 28.60 -5.89 1.05
CA PRO A 127 27.19 -5.67 1.37
C PRO A 127 26.37 -5.75 0.09
N SER A 128 25.40 -6.66 0.06
CA SER A 128 24.48 -6.73 -1.06
C SER A 128 23.49 -5.58 -0.96
N VAL A 129 23.60 -4.61 -1.86
CA VAL A 129 22.63 -3.54 -2.00
C VAL A 129 21.47 -4.07 -2.85
N GLN A 130 20.28 -4.19 -2.27
CA GLN A 130 19.05 -4.46 -3.01
C GLN A 130 18.34 -3.14 -3.23
N SER A 131 18.15 -2.77 -4.50
CA SER A 131 17.25 -1.68 -4.87
C SER A 131 15.80 -2.17 -4.85
N TYR A 132 14.91 -1.34 -4.37
CA TYR A 132 13.47 -1.54 -4.47
C TYR A 132 12.80 -0.21 -4.74
N GLN A 133 11.66 -0.24 -5.42
CA GLN A 133 10.85 0.95 -5.61
C GLN A 133 9.89 1.11 -4.44
N GLU A 134 9.87 2.30 -3.87
CA GLU A 134 8.85 2.71 -2.91
C GLU A 134 7.85 3.59 -3.64
N GLY A 135 6.59 3.16 -3.67
CA GLY A 135 5.50 3.91 -4.26
C GLY A 135 4.69 4.62 -3.19
N GLN A 136 4.14 5.75 -3.57
CA GLN A 136 3.18 6.50 -2.78
C GLN A 136 1.93 6.76 -3.62
N LEU A 137 0.77 6.48 -3.05
CA LEU A 137 -0.54 6.90 -3.56
C LEU A 137 -1.11 7.91 -2.57
N VAL A 138 -1.48 9.07 -3.06
CA VAL A 138 -2.16 10.11 -2.30
C VAL A 138 -3.51 10.35 -2.91
N ILE A 139 -4.57 10.37 -2.10
CA ILE A 139 -5.94 10.64 -2.52
C ILE A 139 -6.44 11.87 -1.76
N HIS A 140 -6.95 12.82 -2.50
CA HIS A 140 -7.41 14.11 -2.01
C HIS A 140 -8.93 14.20 -2.13
N ALA A 141 -9.59 14.73 -1.11
CA ALA A 141 -10.95 15.19 -1.19
C ALA A 141 -11.00 16.68 -0.87
N VAL A 142 -11.54 17.46 -1.81
CA VAL A 142 -11.62 18.92 -1.76
C VAL A 142 -13.09 19.31 -1.71
N ASP A 143 -13.47 20.17 -0.78
CA ASP A 143 -14.77 20.84 -0.79
C ASP A 143 -14.87 21.71 -2.06
N ALA A 144 -15.81 21.39 -2.92
CA ALA A 144 -15.95 22.05 -4.22
C ALA A 144 -16.34 23.52 -4.08
N ALA A 145 -17.17 23.87 -3.09
CA ALA A 145 -17.65 25.23 -2.87
C ALA A 145 -16.58 26.13 -2.25
N ALA A 146 -15.84 25.61 -1.26
CA ALA A 146 -14.76 26.34 -0.58
C ALA A 146 -13.41 26.24 -1.30
N ASN A 147 -13.27 25.33 -2.27
CA ASN A 147 -12.01 24.98 -2.94
C ASN A 147 -10.89 24.69 -1.91
N ARG A 148 -11.20 23.93 -0.89
CA ARG A 148 -10.32 23.61 0.24
C ARG A 148 -10.25 22.11 0.43
N GLU A 149 -9.02 21.58 0.59
CA GLU A 149 -8.83 20.19 0.96
C GLU A 149 -9.42 19.92 2.33
N VAL A 150 -10.27 18.90 2.41
CA VAL A 150 -10.99 18.50 3.63
C VAL A 150 -10.58 17.12 4.11
N TRP A 151 -9.96 16.33 3.23
CA TRP A 151 -9.41 15.04 3.57
C TRP A 151 -8.27 14.64 2.64
N LEU A 152 -7.28 13.96 3.22
CA LEU A 152 -6.12 13.42 2.55
C LEU A 152 -5.86 11.99 3.04
N GLY A 153 -5.76 11.03 2.13
CA GLY A 153 -5.32 9.67 2.43
C GLY A 153 -4.04 9.33 1.69
N THR A 154 -3.08 8.74 2.39
CA THR A 154 -1.78 8.38 1.83
C THR A 154 -1.49 6.90 2.08
N LEU A 155 -1.05 6.20 1.06
CA LEU A 155 -0.47 4.87 1.18
C LEU A 155 0.97 4.90 0.68
N THR A 156 1.91 4.45 1.50
CA THR A 156 3.32 4.29 1.12
C THR A 156 3.73 2.83 1.27
N GLY A 157 4.37 2.26 0.28
CA GLY A 157 4.80 0.87 0.33
C GLY A 157 5.71 0.47 -0.81
N ARG A 158 6.17 -0.78 -0.78
CA ARG A 158 6.93 -1.33 -1.91
C ARG A 158 6.02 -1.50 -3.11
N VAL A 159 6.48 -1.03 -4.25
CA VAL A 159 5.80 -1.20 -5.52
C VAL A 159 6.59 -2.20 -6.36
N ASP A 160 5.89 -3.22 -6.83
CA ASP A 160 6.36 -4.07 -7.91
C ASP A 160 5.57 -3.68 -9.16
N THR A 161 6.22 -2.98 -10.07
CA THR A 161 5.59 -2.48 -11.30
C THR A 161 5.11 -3.60 -12.22
N THR A 162 5.57 -4.85 -11.99
CA THR A 162 5.12 -6.02 -12.77
C THR A 162 3.80 -6.60 -12.24
N THR A 163 3.34 -6.20 -11.04
CA THR A 163 2.16 -6.74 -10.37
C THR A 163 1.07 -5.69 -10.09
N LEU A 164 1.07 -4.58 -10.82
CA LEU A 164 0.05 -3.52 -10.72
C LEU A 164 -1.26 -3.92 -11.44
N ASP A 165 -1.78 -5.10 -11.14
CA ASP A 165 -3.08 -5.53 -11.61
C ASP A 165 -4.23 -4.79 -10.90
N GLU A 166 -5.44 -4.89 -11.44
CA GLU A 166 -6.64 -4.26 -10.90
C GLU A 166 -6.87 -4.60 -9.41
N ALA A 167 -6.65 -5.87 -9.02
CA ALA A 167 -6.87 -6.31 -7.66
C ALA A 167 -5.84 -5.71 -6.67
N THR A 168 -4.60 -5.57 -7.09
CA THR A 168 -3.53 -4.93 -6.30
C THR A 168 -3.80 -3.44 -6.13
N VAL A 169 -4.21 -2.75 -7.21
CA VAL A 169 -4.60 -1.34 -7.16
C VAL A 169 -5.82 -1.14 -6.27
N ALA A 170 -6.85 -2.00 -6.38
CA ALA A 170 -8.04 -1.90 -5.53
C ALA A 170 -7.70 -2.05 -4.04
N ARG A 171 -6.80 -2.97 -3.68
CA ARG A 171 -6.33 -3.11 -2.29
C ARG A 171 -5.57 -1.88 -1.81
N ALA A 172 -4.71 -1.31 -2.66
CA ALA A 172 -3.96 -0.11 -2.34
C ALA A 172 -4.89 1.08 -2.06
N VAL A 173 -5.88 1.31 -2.93
CA VAL A 173 -6.89 2.34 -2.76
C VAL A 173 -7.72 2.12 -1.49
N ALA A 174 -8.16 0.88 -1.24
CA ALA A 174 -8.93 0.54 -0.03
C ALA A 174 -8.14 0.84 1.26
N LEU A 175 -6.83 0.58 1.27
CA LEU A 175 -5.95 0.91 2.39
C LEU A 175 -5.75 2.43 2.51
N ALA A 176 -5.50 3.15 1.42
CA ALA A 176 -5.35 4.60 1.44
C ALA A 176 -6.60 5.30 1.97
N MET A 177 -7.78 4.73 1.66
CA MET A 177 -9.09 5.28 2.05
C MET A 177 -9.68 4.63 3.31
N GLN A 178 -8.92 3.82 4.05
CA GLN A 178 -9.49 3.05 5.18
C GLN A 178 -10.26 3.92 6.19
N ASP A 179 -9.76 5.12 6.47
CA ASP A 179 -10.33 6.06 7.44
C ASP A 179 -11.28 7.10 6.79
N PHE A 180 -11.53 7.02 5.47
CA PHE A 180 -12.52 7.88 4.84
C PHE A 180 -13.93 7.51 5.35
N PRO A 181 -14.74 8.45 5.86
CA PRO A 181 -15.99 8.14 6.54
C PRO A 181 -17.02 7.50 5.60
N ARG A 182 -17.97 6.81 6.21
CA ARG A 182 -19.18 6.36 5.53
C ARG A 182 -20.25 7.41 5.70
N LYS A 183 -21.07 7.62 4.66
CA LYS A 183 -22.23 8.50 4.75
C LYS A 183 -23.17 8.03 5.85
N GLY A 184 -23.64 8.95 6.69
CA GLY A 184 -24.60 8.65 7.78
C GLY A 184 -24.01 7.99 9.01
N THR A 185 -22.67 7.89 9.12
CA THR A 185 -21.97 7.45 10.34
C THR A 185 -21.27 8.65 11.00
N GLY A 186 -21.91 9.82 11.01
CA GLY A 186 -21.47 10.96 11.80
C GLY A 186 -21.42 10.61 13.29
N PRO A 187 -20.61 11.34 14.08
CA PRO A 187 -20.40 11.07 15.50
C PRO A 187 -21.69 11.10 16.31
#